data_cfd983b3c4340e112fc16a7304fd4d23
#
_entry.id   cfd983b3c4340e112fc16a7304fd4d23
#
_cell.length_a   1.000
_cell.length_b   1.000
_cell.length_c   1.000
_cell.angle_alpha   90.00
_cell.angle_beta   90.00
_cell.angle_gamma   90.00
#
_symmetry.space_group_name_H-M   'P 1'
#
loop_
_entity.id
_entity.type
_entity.pdbx_description
1 polymer ?
#
loop_
_entity_poly.entity_id
_entity_poly.type
_entity_poly.pdbx_seq_one_letter_code
_entity_poly.pdbx_strand_id
1 'polypeptide(L)'
;MAAVTRYTADGVAMARYLVDRLPSAADDRFTRAEQGIDVIEAPTVAVSEAIWTAVKKQQIADIEVETTPNAVLRGLVHEGPIQIAPTDDQDLAVYGSLIDQYTLHDTLIIANHRVRGTEAIITNDEEFVGEKIVWS
;
A
#
# COMPACT_ATOMS: atom_id res chain seq x y z
N MET A 1 -8.79 -26.07 4.05
CA MET A 1 -9.02 -24.61 4.13
C MET A 1 -7.80 -23.90 3.53
N ALA A 2 -8.01 -23.04 2.58
CA ALA A 2 -6.91 -22.29 1.97
C ALA A 2 -6.38 -21.23 2.96
N ALA A 3 -5.06 -21.10 3.04
CA ALA A 3 -4.45 -20.03 3.82
C ALA A 3 -4.79 -18.67 3.21
N VAL A 4 -4.99 -17.67 4.06
CA VAL A 4 -5.19 -16.29 3.64
C VAL A 4 -3.88 -15.75 3.08
N THR A 5 -3.90 -15.16 1.88
CA THR A 5 -2.74 -14.51 1.30
C THR A 5 -2.72 -13.05 1.74
N ARG A 6 -1.55 -12.60 2.20
CA ARG A 6 -1.37 -11.21 2.64
C ARG A 6 -0.46 -10.46 1.69
N TYR A 7 -0.83 -9.23 1.39
CA TYR A 7 -0.10 -8.32 0.51
C TYR A 7 0.22 -7.03 1.25
N THR A 8 1.27 -6.35 0.82
CA THR A 8 1.58 -4.99 1.26
C THR A 8 1.21 -4.03 0.13
N ALA A 9 0.50 -2.95 0.41
CA ALA A 9 0.17 -1.93 -0.58
C ALA A 9 0.98 -0.65 -0.33
N ASP A 10 1.44 -0.01 -1.41
CA ASP A 10 2.05 1.31 -1.32
C ASP A 10 1.00 2.42 -1.44
N GLY A 11 1.46 3.69 -1.31
CA GLY A 11 0.55 4.83 -1.34
C GLY A 11 -0.13 5.04 -2.68
N VAL A 12 0.56 4.76 -3.78
CA VAL A 12 0.00 4.91 -5.14
C VAL A 12 -1.13 3.90 -5.35
N ALA A 13 -0.93 2.66 -4.95
CA ALA A 13 -1.95 1.62 -5.08
C ALA A 13 -3.22 1.99 -4.31
N MET A 14 -3.06 2.45 -3.07
CA MET A 14 -4.20 2.85 -2.25
C MET A 14 -4.92 4.08 -2.80
N ALA A 15 -4.17 5.07 -3.29
CA ALA A 15 -4.77 6.26 -3.90
C ALA A 15 -5.60 5.88 -5.14
N ARG A 16 -5.05 5.04 -6.01
CA ARG A 16 -5.77 4.59 -7.20
C ARG A 16 -6.99 3.74 -6.88
N TYR A 17 -6.91 2.95 -5.81
CA TYR A 17 -8.08 2.21 -5.33
C TYR A 17 -9.24 3.14 -5.00
N LEU A 18 -8.96 4.27 -4.34
CA LEU A 18 -9.99 5.23 -3.94
C LEU A 18 -10.77 5.81 -5.12
N VAL A 19 -10.16 5.93 -6.29
CA VAL A 19 -10.77 6.50 -7.49
C VAL A 19 -11.07 5.44 -8.56
N ASP A 20 -10.96 4.18 -8.21
CA ASP A 20 -11.23 3.05 -9.11
C ASP A 20 -10.40 3.10 -10.39
N ARG A 21 -9.09 3.30 -10.22
CA ARG A 21 -8.12 3.38 -11.33
C ARG A 21 -6.99 2.38 -11.19
N LEU A 22 -7.23 1.25 -10.52
CA LEU A 22 -6.26 0.17 -10.45
C LEU A 22 -6.30 -0.67 -11.72
N PRO A 23 -5.15 -1.12 -12.22
CA PRO A 23 -5.12 -2.11 -13.28
C PRO A 23 -5.60 -3.47 -12.77
N SER A 24 -5.88 -4.37 -13.70
CA SER A 24 -6.64 -5.60 -13.46
C SER A 24 -6.10 -6.48 -12.33
N ALA A 25 -4.80 -6.75 -12.29
CA ALA A 25 -4.25 -7.65 -11.28
C ALA A 25 -4.28 -7.02 -9.89
N ALA A 26 -3.94 -5.73 -9.78
CA ALA A 26 -4.00 -5.01 -8.51
C ALA A 26 -5.45 -4.88 -8.03
N ASP A 27 -6.37 -4.53 -8.94
CA ASP A 27 -7.79 -4.42 -8.60
C ASP A 27 -8.35 -5.74 -8.06
N ASP A 28 -7.96 -6.86 -8.65
CA ASP A 28 -8.38 -8.18 -8.19
C ASP A 28 -7.96 -8.42 -6.74
N ARG A 29 -6.74 -8.01 -6.35
CA ARG A 29 -6.27 -8.18 -4.97
C ARG A 29 -7.09 -7.34 -3.99
N PHE A 30 -7.41 -6.11 -4.34
CA PHE A 30 -8.26 -5.26 -3.50
C PHE A 30 -9.68 -5.82 -3.39
N THR A 31 -10.25 -6.30 -4.50
CA THR A 31 -11.57 -6.93 -4.50
C THR A 31 -11.61 -8.15 -3.59
N ARG A 32 -10.59 -9.01 -3.65
CA ARG A 32 -10.49 -10.19 -2.78
C ARG A 32 -10.35 -9.80 -1.31
N ALA A 33 -9.65 -8.71 -1.02
CA ALA A 33 -9.53 -8.19 0.34
C ALA A 33 -10.87 -7.66 0.86
N GLU A 34 -11.63 -6.96 0.01
CA GLU A 34 -12.99 -6.52 0.35
C GLU A 34 -13.92 -7.68 0.69
N GLN A 35 -13.72 -8.82 0.02
CA GLN A 35 -14.50 -10.04 0.24
C GLN A 35 -14.02 -10.87 1.42
N GLY A 36 -12.95 -10.45 2.09
CA GLY A 36 -12.38 -11.20 3.20
C GLY A 36 -11.61 -12.46 2.81
N ILE A 37 -11.28 -12.63 1.52
CA ILE A 37 -10.53 -13.78 1.02
C ILE A 37 -9.04 -13.59 1.23
N ASP A 38 -8.55 -12.36 0.97
CA ASP A 38 -7.16 -11.98 1.17
C ASP A 38 -7.07 -10.83 2.16
N VAL A 39 -5.85 -10.47 2.57
CA VAL A 39 -5.59 -9.34 3.46
C VAL A 39 -4.60 -8.42 2.77
N ILE A 40 -4.89 -7.11 2.80
CA ILE A 40 -3.93 -6.09 2.35
C ILE A 40 -3.51 -5.29 3.57
N GLU A 41 -2.22 -5.27 3.82
CA GLU A 41 -1.59 -4.47 4.89
C GLU A 41 -0.86 -3.29 4.27
N ALA A 42 -0.71 -2.23 5.04
CA ALA A 42 0.10 -1.09 4.61
C ALA A 42 0.80 -0.46 5.81
N PRO A 43 2.09 -0.13 5.69
CA PRO A 43 2.76 0.63 6.73
C PRO A 43 2.18 2.04 6.82
N THR A 44 2.30 2.65 7.98
CA THR A 44 1.73 3.98 8.24
C THR A 44 2.19 5.01 7.20
N VAL A 45 3.45 4.96 6.77
CA VAL A 45 3.99 5.89 5.77
C VAL A 45 3.23 5.81 4.46
N ALA A 46 2.86 4.61 4.01
CA ALA A 46 2.13 4.43 2.75
C ALA A 46 0.71 5.00 2.85
N VAL A 47 0.03 4.80 3.97
CA VAL A 47 -1.28 5.39 4.21
C VAL A 47 -1.18 6.93 4.23
N SER A 48 -0.14 7.45 4.89
CA SER A 48 0.13 8.89 4.92
C SER A 48 0.32 9.47 3.51
N GLU A 49 1.05 8.76 2.65
CA GLU A 49 1.24 9.18 1.26
C GLU A 49 -0.07 9.22 0.47
N ALA A 50 -0.92 8.22 0.65
CA ALA A 50 -2.23 8.18 -0.01
C ALA A 50 -3.10 9.36 0.43
N ILE A 51 -3.14 9.65 1.73
CA ILE A 51 -3.87 10.80 2.27
C ILE A 51 -3.33 12.11 1.68
N TRP A 52 -2.01 12.27 1.70
CA TRP A 52 -1.36 13.49 1.19
C TRP A 52 -1.68 13.70 -0.29
N THR A 53 -1.59 12.66 -1.10
CA THR A 53 -1.88 12.72 -2.52
C THR A 53 -3.33 13.15 -2.77
N ALA A 54 -4.28 12.55 -2.08
CA ALA A 54 -5.70 12.86 -2.27
C ALA A 54 -6.06 14.28 -1.81
N VAL A 55 -5.52 14.70 -0.66
CA VAL A 55 -5.93 15.95 -0.02
C VAL A 55 -5.13 17.14 -0.54
N LYS A 56 -3.83 17.00 -0.76
CA LYS A 56 -2.94 18.09 -1.13
C LYS A 56 -2.72 18.23 -2.62
N LYS A 57 -2.44 17.13 -3.31
CA LYS A 57 -2.31 17.17 -4.77
C LYS A 57 -3.65 17.31 -5.46
N GLN A 58 -4.70 16.78 -4.88
CA GLN A 58 -6.06 16.83 -5.40
C GLN A 58 -6.19 16.23 -6.80
N GLN A 59 -5.29 15.29 -7.11
CA GLN A 59 -5.30 14.58 -8.38
C GLN A 59 -4.71 13.20 -8.18
N ILE A 60 -5.44 12.17 -8.62
CA ILE A 60 -5.00 10.79 -8.60
C ILE A 60 -5.22 10.23 -10.00
N ALA A 61 -4.14 9.77 -10.66
CA ALA A 61 -4.17 9.37 -12.05
C ALA A 61 -4.72 10.54 -12.89
N ASP A 62 -5.80 10.36 -13.61
CA ASP A 62 -6.45 11.39 -14.41
C ASP A 62 -7.68 12.00 -13.73
N ILE A 63 -7.87 11.72 -12.45
CA ILE A 63 -9.07 12.11 -11.70
C ILE A 63 -8.76 13.27 -10.76
N GLU A 64 -9.55 14.34 -10.84
CA GLU A 64 -9.53 15.41 -9.84
C GLU A 64 -10.28 14.95 -8.59
N VAL A 65 -9.67 15.18 -7.42
CA VAL A 65 -10.18 14.71 -6.14
C VAL A 65 -10.31 15.88 -5.19
N GLU A 66 -11.47 15.97 -4.52
CA GLU A 66 -11.68 16.91 -3.43
C GLU A 66 -12.19 16.12 -2.24
N THR A 67 -11.35 16.00 -1.21
CA THR A 67 -11.64 15.13 -0.07
C THR A 67 -10.92 15.62 1.19
N THR A 68 -11.15 14.93 2.29
CA THR A 68 -10.55 15.24 3.59
C THR A 68 -9.72 14.04 4.08
N PRO A 69 -8.75 14.28 4.99
CA PRO A 69 -7.98 13.16 5.57
C PRO A 69 -8.86 12.08 6.21
N ASN A 70 -9.90 12.49 6.92
CA ASN A 70 -10.80 11.53 7.57
C ASN A 70 -11.58 10.69 6.56
N ALA A 71 -12.00 11.29 5.45
CA ALA A 71 -12.71 10.55 4.39
C ALA A 71 -11.80 9.52 3.73
N VAL A 72 -10.54 9.88 3.48
CA VAL A 72 -9.56 8.94 2.92
C VAL A 72 -9.29 7.80 3.89
N LEU A 73 -9.04 8.11 5.14
CA LEU A 73 -8.78 7.10 6.17
C LEU A 73 -9.97 6.15 6.34
N ARG A 74 -11.18 6.68 6.32
CA ARG A 74 -12.39 5.85 6.38
C ARG A 74 -12.48 4.92 5.17
N GLY A 75 -12.30 5.44 3.97
CA GLY A 75 -12.42 4.65 2.74
C GLY A 75 -11.35 3.58 2.60
N LEU A 76 -10.15 3.80 3.13
CA LEU A 76 -9.07 2.81 3.09
C LEU A 76 -9.12 1.82 4.24
N VAL A 77 -9.34 2.29 5.47
CA VAL A 77 -9.12 1.52 6.69
C VAL A 77 -10.41 1.19 7.42
N HIS A 78 -11.15 2.19 7.87
CA HIS A 78 -12.30 1.95 8.76
C HIS A 78 -13.44 1.23 8.07
N GLU A 79 -13.71 1.54 6.82
CA GLU A 79 -14.73 0.91 5.98
C GLU A 79 -14.13 0.25 4.74
N GLY A 80 -12.80 0.20 4.66
CA GLY A 80 -12.08 -0.28 3.49
C GLY A 80 -11.28 -1.55 3.76
N PRO A 81 -10.52 -2.00 2.75
CA PRO A 81 -9.84 -3.28 2.81
C PRO A 81 -8.45 -3.24 3.46
N ILE A 82 -7.97 -2.08 3.89
CA ILE A 82 -6.59 -1.92 4.35
C ILE A 82 -6.50 -2.11 5.87
N GLN A 83 -5.51 -2.91 6.28
CA GLN A 83 -5.09 -3.02 7.68
C GLN A 83 -3.74 -2.31 7.83
N ILE A 84 -3.66 -1.37 8.76
CA ILE A 84 -2.40 -0.69 9.03
C ILE A 84 -1.46 -1.65 9.76
N ALA A 85 -0.25 -1.82 9.22
CA ALA A 85 0.85 -2.55 9.85
C ALA A 85 1.90 -1.53 10.28
N PRO A 86 1.87 -1.04 11.53
CA PRO A 86 2.76 0.04 11.95
C PRO A 86 4.24 -0.35 11.85
N THR A 87 5.07 0.64 11.53
CA THR A 87 6.51 0.47 11.53
C THR A 87 7.01 0.30 12.96
N ASP A 88 7.69 -0.81 13.22
CA ASP A 88 8.25 -1.10 14.54
C ASP A 88 9.79 -1.21 14.48
N ASP A 89 10.40 -1.64 15.56
CA ASP A 89 11.86 -1.73 15.66
C ASP A 89 12.44 -2.81 14.74
N GLN A 90 11.70 -3.88 14.44
CA GLN A 90 12.14 -4.90 13.47
C GLN A 90 12.16 -4.31 12.05
N ASP A 91 11.14 -3.55 11.69
CA ASP A 91 11.10 -2.83 10.42
C ASP A 91 12.30 -1.89 10.30
N LEU A 92 12.62 -1.16 11.36
CA LEU A 92 13.73 -0.21 11.34
C LEU A 92 15.10 -0.91 11.24
N ALA A 93 15.24 -2.11 11.76
CA ALA A 93 16.47 -2.89 11.60
C ALA A 93 16.68 -3.28 10.13
N VAL A 94 15.62 -3.73 9.45
CA VAL A 94 15.66 -4.03 8.01
C VAL A 94 15.86 -2.74 7.21
N TYR A 95 15.16 -1.68 7.56
CA TYR A 95 15.32 -0.35 6.97
C TYR A 95 16.80 0.07 6.97
N GLY A 96 17.48 -0.07 8.10
CA GLY A 96 18.89 0.29 8.22
C GLY A 96 19.80 -0.47 7.25
N SER A 97 19.47 -1.73 6.96
CA SER A 97 20.26 -2.53 6.00
C SER A 97 20.03 -2.15 4.55
N LEU A 98 18.97 -1.39 4.26
CA LEU A 98 18.55 -1.03 2.89
C LEU A 98 18.67 0.47 2.61
N ILE A 99 19.12 1.25 3.57
CA ILE A 99 19.01 2.72 3.55
C ILE A 99 19.68 3.37 2.34
N ASP A 100 20.71 2.76 1.79
CA ASP A 100 21.45 3.31 0.65
C ASP A 100 20.90 2.88 -0.72
N GLN A 101 19.86 2.04 -0.75
CA GLN A 101 19.36 1.44 -2.00
C GLN A 101 18.12 2.11 -2.55
N TYR A 102 17.31 2.73 -1.69
CA TYR A 102 15.99 3.27 -2.06
C TYR A 102 15.74 4.59 -1.36
N THR A 103 14.66 5.28 -1.76
CA THR A 103 14.20 6.48 -1.04
C THR A 103 13.72 6.10 0.36
N LEU A 104 13.55 7.09 1.22
CA LEU A 104 13.10 6.87 2.60
C LEU A 104 11.77 6.12 2.65
N HIS A 105 10.78 6.57 1.88
CA HIS A 105 9.45 5.98 1.92
C HIS A 105 9.44 4.56 1.35
N ASP A 106 10.12 4.35 0.22
CA ASP A 106 10.20 3.03 -0.41
C ASP A 106 10.91 2.04 0.50
N THR A 107 11.97 2.48 1.18
CA THR A 107 12.71 1.63 2.12
C THR A 107 11.82 1.18 3.28
N LEU A 108 10.98 2.08 3.81
CA LEU A 108 10.06 1.74 4.89
C LEU A 108 8.99 0.74 4.43
N ILE A 109 8.51 0.86 3.20
CA ILE A 109 7.53 -0.06 2.62
C ILE A 109 8.15 -1.45 2.43
N ILE A 110 9.36 -1.51 1.86
CA ILE A 110 10.06 -2.77 1.65
C ILE A 110 10.38 -3.45 2.98
N ALA A 111 10.86 -2.69 3.97
CA ALA A 111 11.17 -3.23 5.29
C ALA A 111 9.94 -3.85 5.94
N ASN A 112 8.81 -3.15 5.90
CA ASN A 112 7.55 -3.65 6.44
C ASN A 112 7.12 -4.94 5.74
N HIS A 113 7.17 -4.95 4.41
CA HIS A 113 6.87 -6.15 3.61
C HIS A 113 7.72 -7.34 4.02
N ARG A 114 9.03 -7.15 4.14
CA ARG A 114 9.95 -8.24 4.49
C ARG A 114 9.73 -8.77 5.91
N VAL A 115 9.57 -7.87 6.88
CA VAL A 115 9.34 -8.25 8.28
C VAL A 115 8.01 -8.98 8.42
N ARG A 116 6.96 -8.47 7.77
CA ARG A 116 5.64 -9.07 7.82
C ARG A 116 5.53 -10.35 6.98
N GLY A 117 6.44 -10.57 6.04
CA GLY A 117 6.42 -11.73 5.18
C GLY A 117 5.22 -11.79 4.24
N THR A 118 4.76 -10.63 3.75
CA THR A 118 3.64 -10.61 2.80
C THR A 118 4.07 -11.18 1.45
N GLU A 119 3.11 -11.69 0.69
CA GLU A 119 3.35 -12.40 -0.58
C GLU A 119 3.99 -11.49 -1.63
N ALA A 120 3.54 -10.24 -1.71
CA ALA A 120 4.04 -9.28 -2.68
C ALA A 120 3.68 -7.87 -2.25
N ILE A 121 4.31 -6.88 -2.90
CA ILE A 121 3.94 -5.46 -2.76
C ILE A 121 3.05 -5.10 -3.95
N ILE A 122 1.89 -4.52 -3.68
CA ILE A 122 1.01 -3.97 -4.72
C ILE A 122 1.50 -2.56 -5.00
N THR A 123 2.15 -2.39 -6.15
CA THR A 123 2.82 -1.14 -6.52
C THR A 123 3.03 -1.08 -8.03
N ASN A 124 3.09 0.13 -8.58
CA ASN A 124 3.55 0.33 -9.96
C ASN A 124 5.02 0.75 -10.05
N ASP A 125 5.73 0.78 -8.94
CA ASP A 125 7.10 1.27 -8.89
C ASP A 125 8.08 0.16 -9.28
N GLU A 126 8.70 0.31 -10.45
CA GLU A 126 9.70 -0.63 -10.96
C GLU A 126 11.02 -0.56 -10.19
N GLU A 127 11.21 0.45 -9.35
CA GLU A 127 12.41 0.58 -8.53
C GLU A 127 12.44 -0.40 -7.35
N PHE A 128 11.34 -1.08 -7.06
CA PHE A 128 11.32 -2.15 -6.06
C PHE A 128 12.00 -3.43 -6.59
N VAL A 129 13.22 -3.25 -7.09
CA VAL A 129 14.02 -4.33 -7.70
C VAL A 129 14.30 -5.42 -6.68
N GLY A 130 14.07 -6.68 -7.06
CA GLY A 130 14.29 -7.82 -6.17
C GLY A 130 13.11 -8.16 -5.28
N GLU A 131 12.09 -7.33 -5.23
CA GLU A 131 10.85 -7.63 -4.52
C GLU A 131 9.79 -8.18 -5.49
N LYS A 132 8.93 -9.03 -4.98
CA LYS A 132 7.80 -9.52 -5.77
C LYS A 132 6.71 -8.44 -5.77
N ILE A 133 6.28 -8.04 -6.95
CA ILE A 133 5.27 -6.98 -7.09
C ILE A 133 4.05 -7.48 -7.86
N VAL A 134 2.91 -6.84 -7.59
CA VAL A 134 1.65 -7.05 -8.33
C VAL A 134 1.18 -5.69 -8.82
N TRP A 135 0.84 -5.60 -10.10
CA TRP A 135 0.27 -4.36 -10.63
C TRP A 135 -0.70 -4.64 -11.79
N SER A 136 -0.19 -4.99 -12.96
CA SER A 136 -1.03 -5.17 -14.16
C SER A 136 -1.41 -6.62 -14.44
#